data_91c4b48cc51d66a75507df6f55708543
#
_entry.id   91c4b48cc51d66a75507df6f55708543
#
_cell.length_a   1.000
_cell.length_b   1.000
_cell.length_c   1.000
_cell.angle_alpha   90.00
_cell.angle_beta   90.00
_cell.angle_gamma   90.00
#
_symmetry.space_group_name_H-M   'P 1'
#
loop_
_entity.id
_entity.type
_entity.pdbx_description
1 polymer ?
#
loop_
_entity_poly.entity_id
_entity_poly.type
_entity_poly.pdbx_seq_one_letter_code
_entity_poly.pdbx_strand_id
1 'polypeptide(L)'
;DPIGRIVVLEDTDGDTFMDKSTVFLDGLVMARTVQFVQGGVLVQEPPNLWYCRDTTGDLKCDSKRLVGKFGVPGDPQHTDNGLFHCIDNWMYNAKSSVRHKFIDDKLIEEETFFRGQWGMTQDDYGRLFYCYESSPLHADLVPSAYIYRNENFLHGVGGGRLSYGLNSWIFWGSKEIYPIRVAPGITLGGRELRDDGTLRTFTIAAGVSIYRGDQFPKKYYGAAIVPEAGGNLVRLNKLSSDGVYISVSNHFDKKEWVASTDERFRPLNSRTGPDGALYVSDMYKGIIEHVVFMMPYLRNQIEKRGLEDPPGLGRIYRIRHEGKPLGKVPKMSTHGPDKLVQHLSHPNGWWRDTAQRLLVEAKAVDQSKPLQKLATEGKNPLGRLHALWTLEGIGRLDWSIIDRAMDDDDPMVRATAVRLSERFIDP
;
A
#
# COMPACT_ATOMS: atom_id res chain seq x y z
N ASP A 1 4.57 4.29 26.54
CA ASP A 1 4.79 5.75 26.59
C ASP A 1 4.38 6.38 25.27
N PRO A 2 3.74 7.55 25.27
CA PRO A 2 3.31 8.26 24.07
C PRO A 2 4.50 8.99 23.41
N ILE A 3 5.44 8.24 22.83
CA ILE A 3 6.68 8.76 22.21
C ILE A 3 6.60 8.79 20.68
N GLY A 4 5.50 8.28 20.11
CA GLY A 4 5.30 8.25 18.66
C GLY A 4 5.05 9.65 18.12
N ARG A 5 5.58 9.92 16.93
CA ARG A 5 5.38 11.18 16.22
C ARG A 5 5.25 10.97 14.71
N ILE A 6 4.56 11.89 14.07
CA ILE A 6 4.53 12.06 12.62
C ILE A 6 5.35 13.28 12.30
N VAL A 7 6.24 13.14 11.33
CA VAL A 7 7.13 14.22 10.90
C VAL A 7 6.98 14.47 9.41
N VAL A 8 7.14 15.72 8.98
CA VAL A 8 7.30 16.13 7.60
C VAL A 8 8.78 16.33 7.34
N LEU A 9 9.30 15.66 6.33
CA LEU A 9 10.69 15.79 5.90
C LEU A 9 10.73 16.60 4.61
N GLU A 10 11.65 17.55 4.53
CA GLU A 10 11.83 18.44 3.39
C GLU A 10 13.29 18.41 2.92
N ASP A 11 13.48 18.36 1.63
CA ASP A 11 14.75 18.60 0.93
C ASP A 11 14.72 20.08 0.50
N THR A 12 15.42 20.95 1.20
CA THR A 12 15.32 22.41 1.00
C THR A 12 16.34 22.96 0.02
N ASP A 13 17.42 22.21 -0.25
CA ASP A 13 18.49 22.64 -1.17
C ASP A 13 18.53 21.84 -2.50
N GLY A 14 17.71 20.77 -2.59
CA GLY A 14 17.54 19.97 -3.80
C GLY A 14 18.64 18.94 -4.02
N ASP A 15 19.45 18.62 -3.00
CA ASP A 15 20.53 17.65 -3.08
C ASP A 15 20.06 16.20 -2.94
N THR A 16 18.76 16.02 -2.69
CA THR A 16 18.08 14.73 -2.56
C THR A 16 18.14 14.09 -1.17
N PHE A 17 18.78 14.73 -0.21
CA PHE A 17 18.70 14.38 1.20
C PHE A 17 17.66 15.28 1.90
N MET A 18 17.00 14.72 2.90
CA MET A 18 16.04 15.49 3.71
C MET A 18 16.82 16.21 4.82
N ASP A 19 16.96 17.51 4.69
CA ASP A 19 17.73 18.38 5.58
C ASP A 19 16.89 19.11 6.62
N LYS A 20 15.57 19.12 6.45
CA LYS A 20 14.65 19.73 7.41
C LYS A 20 13.57 18.72 7.83
N SER A 21 13.30 18.72 9.13
CA SER A 21 12.27 17.89 9.76
C SER A 21 11.36 18.74 10.64
N THR A 22 10.06 18.69 10.37
CA THR A 22 9.03 19.37 11.17
C THR A 22 8.13 18.32 11.83
N VAL A 23 7.95 18.38 13.14
CA VAL A 23 7.02 17.51 13.86
C VAL A 23 5.60 17.99 13.56
N PHE A 24 4.86 17.19 12.80
CA PHE A 24 3.45 17.46 12.46
C PHE A 24 2.52 17.11 13.63
N LEU A 25 2.71 15.96 14.25
CA LEU A 25 1.90 15.47 15.37
C LEU A 25 2.77 14.66 16.32
N ASP A 26 2.67 14.92 17.61
CA ASP A 26 3.45 14.27 18.66
C ASP A 26 2.54 13.57 19.69
N GLY A 27 3.16 12.88 20.63
CA GLY A 27 2.48 12.24 21.75
C GLY A 27 1.58 11.05 21.36
N LEU A 28 1.94 10.32 20.30
CA LEU A 28 1.18 9.19 19.78
C LEU A 28 1.61 7.87 20.41
N VAL A 29 0.66 6.97 20.60
CA VAL A 29 0.90 5.59 21.00
C VAL A 29 0.71 4.67 19.80
N MET A 30 1.81 4.15 19.26
CA MET A 30 1.80 3.17 18.17
C MET A 30 1.05 3.63 16.90
N ALA A 31 1.31 4.86 16.43
CA ALA A 31 0.78 5.31 15.15
C ALA A 31 1.14 4.32 14.02
N ARG A 32 0.14 3.91 13.23
CA ARG A 32 0.25 2.82 12.24
C ARG A 32 0.25 3.31 10.80
N THR A 33 -0.47 4.39 10.53
CA THR A 33 -0.65 4.87 9.16
C THR A 33 -0.96 6.36 9.15
N VAL A 34 -0.50 7.01 8.08
CA VAL A 34 -0.92 8.35 7.68
C VAL A 34 -1.49 8.25 6.27
N GLN A 35 -2.73 8.71 6.07
CA GLN A 35 -3.37 8.75 4.77
C GLN A 35 -3.89 10.16 4.48
N PHE A 36 -3.44 10.76 3.38
CA PHE A 36 -3.95 12.05 2.91
C PHE A 36 -5.42 11.94 2.51
N VAL A 37 -6.21 12.88 2.98
CA VAL A 37 -7.63 13.08 2.64
C VAL A 37 -7.91 14.56 2.49
N GLN A 38 -9.12 14.91 2.06
CA GLN A 38 -9.54 16.29 1.85
C GLN A 38 -9.13 17.22 3.02
N GLY A 39 -8.26 18.18 2.71
CA GLY A 39 -7.83 19.23 3.64
C GLY A 39 -6.99 18.78 4.84
N GLY A 40 -6.52 17.52 4.88
CA GLY A 40 -5.71 17.03 5.99
C GLY A 40 -5.23 15.60 5.84
N VAL A 41 -5.05 14.93 6.96
CA VAL A 41 -4.59 13.54 7.01
C VAL A 41 -5.39 12.73 8.04
N LEU A 42 -5.67 11.48 7.69
CA LEU A 42 -6.11 10.48 8.66
C LEU A 42 -4.88 9.85 9.31
N VAL A 43 -4.87 9.83 10.64
CA VAL A 43 -3.82 9.21 11.44
C VAL A 43 -4.42 8.06 12.21
N GLN A 44 -3.92 6.86 11.94
CA GLN A 44 -4.35 5.64 12.61
C GLN A 44 -3.49 5.40 13.85
N GLU A 45 -4.07 5.58 15.01
CA GLU A 45 -3.50 5.33 16.33
C GLU A 45 -4.47 4.44 17.11
N PRO A 46 -4.40 3.10 17.00
CA PRO A 46 -5.38 2.21 17.61
C PRO A 46 -5.62 2.51 19.10
N PRO A 47 -6.89 2.56 19.57
CA PRO A 47 -8.11 2.27 18.83
C PRO A 47 -8.66 3.42 17.98
N ASN A 48 -7.97 4.53 17.88
CA ASN A 48 -8.50 5.77 17.32
C ASN A 48 -8.07 5.97 15.86
N LEU A 49 -8.98 6.53 15.06
CA LEU A 49 -8.70 7.14 13.78
C LEU A 49 -8.92 8.64 13.91
N TRP A 50 -7.85 9.39 13.80
CA TRP A 50 -7.84 10.84 13.92
C TRP A 50 -7.85 11.50 12.55
N TYR A 51 -8.64 12.56 12.41
CA TYR A 51 -8.50 13.52 11.32
C TYR A 51 -7.71 14.72 11.82
N CYS A 52 -6.56 14.95 11.22
CA CYS A 52 -5.58 15.96 11.60
C CYS A 52 -5.38 16.97 10.48
N ARG A 53 -5.34 18.26 10.81
CA ARG A 53 -5.16 19.35 9.86
C ARG A 53 -4.08 20.31 10.33
N ASP A 54 -3.37 20.86 9.36
CA ASP A 54 -2.60 22.09 9.44
C ASP A 54 -3.46 23.19 8.79
N THR A 55 -3.99 24.12 9.58
CA THR A 55 -4.84 25.21 9.10
C THR A 55 -4.07 26.53 8.95
N THR A 56 -2.83 26.57 9.43
CA THR A 56 -1.95 27.73 9.40
C THR A 56 -0.88 27.67 8.32
N GLY A 57 -0.56 26.46 7.79
CA GLY A 57 0.44 26.24 6.76
C GLY A 57 1.87 26.10 7.30
N ASP A 58 2.03 25.83 8.60
CA ASP A 58 3.34 25.70 9.25
C ASP A 58 3.83 24.24 9.38
N LEU A 59 3.11 23.32 8.75
CA LEU A 59 3.35 21.86 8.76
C LEU A 59 3.15 21.23 10.14
N LYS A 60 2.35 21.83 11.02
CA LYS A 60 1.97 21.28 12.31
C LYS A 60 0.47 21.07 12.42
N CYS A 61 0.09 20.03 13.13
CA CYS A 61 -1.32 19.74 13.39
C CYS A 61 -1.87 20.68 14.46
N ASP A 62 -2.73 21.61 14.07
CA ASP A 62 -3.44 22.54 14.96
C ASP A 62 -4.91 22.13 15.16
N SER A 63 -5.43 21.15 14.41
CA SER A 63 -6.77 20.60 14.55
C SER A 63 -6.74 19.07 14.50
N LYS A 64 -7.10 18.41 15.61
CA LYS A 64 -7.17 16.96 15.75
C LYS A 64 -8.56 16.53 16.20
N ARG A 65 -9.25 15.70 15.41
CA ARG A 65 -10.61 15.25 15.69
C ARG A 65 -10.71 13.73 15.53
N LEU A 66 -11.38 13.06 16.49
CA LEU A 66 -11.71 11.64 16.38
C LEU A 66 -12.80 11.46 15.32
N VAL A 67 -12.55 10.57 14.32
CA VAL A 67 -13.50 10.30 13.25
C VAL A 67 -13.92 8.84 13.15
N GLY A 68 -13.18 7.92 13.76
CA GLY A 68 -13.51 6.51 13.79
C GLY A 68 -12.76 5.77 14.89
N LYS A 69 -13.12 4.51 15.09
CA LYS A 69 -12.42 3.61 16.02
C LYS A 69 -12.20 2.27 15.37
N PHE A 70 -11.04 1.70 15.63
CA PHE A 70 -10.68 0.34 15.23
C PHE A 70 -10.77 -0.62 16.42
N GLY A 71 -10.90 -1.92 16.13
CA GLY A 71 -10.77 -2.92 17.16
C GLY A 71 -9.36 -2.94 17.74
N VAL A 72 -9.25 -3.12 19.06
CA VAL A 72 -7.95 -3.33 19.72
C VAL A 72 -7.87 -4.79 20.14
N PRO A 73 -7.20 -5.65 19.35
CA PRO A 73 -6.87 -6.99 19.80
C PRO A 73 -5.93 -6.89 21.01
N GLY A 74 -5.92 -7.91 21.85
CA GLY A 74 -4.99 -7.98 22.98
C GLY A 74 -3.52 -7.98 22.59
N ASP A 75 -3.24 -8.29 21.32
CA ASP A 75 -1.90 -8.27 20.73
C ASP A 75 -1.71 -7.03 19.86
N PRO A 76 -0.82 -6.11 20.24
CA PRO A 76 -0.54 -4.90 19.47
C PRO A 76 0.03 -5.16 18.07
N GLN A 77 0.60 -6.32 17.80
CA GLN A 77 1.06 -6.69 16.44
C GLN A 77 -0.10 -6.91 15.47
N HIS A 78 -1.29 -7.19 15.97
CA HIS A 78 -2.45 -7.55 15.17
C HIS A 78 -3.50 -6.44 15.06
N THR A 79 -3.11 -5.17 15.14
CA THR A 79 -3.98 -4.03 14.93
C THR A 79 -4.06 -3.64 13.45
N ASP A 80 -5.16 -2.98 13.08
CA ASP A 80 -5.35 -2.40 11.75
C ASP A 80 -4.17 -1.50 11.36
N ASN A 81 -3.74 -1.59 10.09
CA ASN A 81 -2.59 -0.82 9.61
C ASN A 81 -2.59 -0.67 8.08
N GLY A 82 -1.72 0.22 7.57
CA GLY A 82 -1.49 0.36 6.14
C GLY A 82 -2.68 0.92 5.37
N LEU A 83 -3.48 1.81 5.97
CA LEU A 83 -4.59 2.49 5.28
C LEU A 83 -4.09 3.16 4.01
N PHE A 84 -4.73 2.86 2.87
CA PHE A 84 -4.39 3.44 1.58
C PHE A 84 -5.63 3.65 0.71
N HIS A 85 -5.57 4.66 -0.17
CA HIS A 85 -6.63 4.99 -1.11
C HIS A 85 -6.52 4.13 -2.36
N CYS A 86 -7.59 3.42 -2.69
CA CYS A 86 -7.69 2.55 -3.86
C CYS A 86 -8.40 3.28 -5.02
N ILE A 87 -8.22 2.77 -6.25
CA ILE A 87 -8.79 3.36 -7.47
C ILE A 87 -10.33 3.42 -7.44
N ASP A 88 -10.98 2.54 -6.69
CA ASP A 88 -12.45 2.52 -6.52
C ASP A 88 -12.97 3.58 -5.53
N ASN A 89 -12.15 4.58 -5.21
CA ASN A 89 -12.44 5.67 -4.27
C ASN A 89 -12.70 5.22 -2.82
N TRP A 90 -12.35 3.97 -2.47
CA TRP A 90 -12.36 3.48 -1.11
C TRP A 90 -10.94 3.41 -0.54
N MET A 91 -10.85 3.52 0.77
CA MET A 91 -9.62 3.26 1.52
C MET A 91 -9.71 1.88 2.16
N TYR A 92 -8.63 1.13 2.06
CA TYR A 92 -8.48 -0.21 2.63
C TYR A 92 -7.31 -0.25 3.59
N ASN A 93 -7.35 -1.14 4.56
CA ASN A 93 -6.25 -1.40 5.48
C ASN A 93 -6.12 -2.90 5.79
N ALA A 94 -4.92 -3.33 6.13
CA ALA A 94 -4.65 -4.67 6.59
C ALA A 94 -5.21 -4.90 8.00
N LYS A 95 -5.48 -6.15 8.36
CA LYS A 95 -6.07 -6.56 9.65
C LYS A 95 -7.48 -5.98 9.90
N SER A 96 -8.18 -5.64 8.84
CA SER A 96 -9.52 -5.05 8.92
C SER A 96 -10.50 -5.76 8.01
N SER A 97 -11.75 -5.81 8.43
CA SER A 97 -12.91 -6.21 7.64
C SER A 97 -13.78 -5.03 7.24
N VAL A 98 -13.25 -3.81 7.31
CA VAL A 98 -13.97 -2.59 6.98
C VAL A 98 -13.15 -1.79 5.97
N ARG A 99 -13.82 -1.21 4.97
CA ARG A 99 -13.28 -0.21 4.06
C ARG A 99 -13.92 1.14 4.35
N HIS A 100 -13.23 2.20 4.03
CA HIS A 100 -13.59 3.54 4.44
C HIS A 100 -13.67 4.50 3.26
N LYS A 101 -14.57 5.49 3.33
CA LYS A 101 -14.52 6.74 2.56
C LYS A 101 -14.53 7.91 3.53
N PHE A 102 -13.83 8.98 3.17
CA PHE A 102 -13.87 10.22 3.92
C PHE A 102 -14.46 11.31 3.04
N ILE A 103 -15.70 11.70 3.33
CA ILE A 103 -16.48 12.64 2.52
C ILE A 103 -17.14 13.65 3.44
N ASP A 104 -17.02 14.94 3.12
CA ASP A 104 -17.63 16.03 3.89
C ASP A 104 -17.32 15.93 5.40
N ASP A 105 -16.06 15.70 5.71
CA ASP A 105 -15.54 15.55 7.07
C ASP A 105 -16.13 14.35 7.86
N LYS A 106 -16.75 13.39 7.18
CA LYS A 106 -17.32 12.18 7.79
C LYS A 106 -16.65 10.93 7.27
N LEU A 107 -16.42 9.99 8.17
CA LEU A 107 -16.01 8.64 7.82
C LEU A 107 -17.25 7.80 7.48
N ILE A 108 -17.25 7.20 6.29
CA ILE A 108 -18.23 6.22 5.85
C ILE A 108 -17.55 4.87 5.88
N GLU A 109 -18.22 3.89 6.47
CA GLU A 109 -17.70 2.54 6.63
C GLU A 109 -18.57 1.53 5.90
N GLU A 110 -17.95 0.54 5.30
CA GLU A 110 -18.61 -0.59 4.66
C GLU A 110 -17.81 -1.87 4.92
N GLU A 111 -18.51 -2.95 5.18
CA GLU A 111 -17.88 -4.25 5.43
C GLU A 111 -17.20 -4.80 4.17
N THR A 112 -16.07 -5.47 4.37
CA THR A 112 -15.29 -6.14 3.34
C THR A 112 -14.61 -7.38 3.94
N PHE A 113 -13.89 -8.17 3.14
CA PHE A 113 -13.14 -9.29 3.68
C PHE A 113 -11.96 -8.81 4.53
N PHE A 114 -11.77 -9.53 5.63
CA PHE A 114 -10.54 -9.42 6.41
C PHE A 114 -9.35 -9.92 5.59
N ARG A 115 -8.28 -9.12 5.52
CA ARG A 115 -7.07 -9.49 4.76
C ARG A 115 -5.81 -8.82 5.26
N GLY A 116 -4.69 -9.44 4.91
CA GLY A 116 -3.36 -8.90 5.16
C GLY A 116 -2.93 -8.90 6.62
N GLN A 117 -1.68 -8.54 6.84
CA GLN A 117 -1.12 -8.36 8.17
C GLN A 117 -0.32 -7.07 8.28
N TRP A 118 0.54 -6.75 7.30
CA TRP A 118 1.44 -5.62 7.33
C TRP A 118 1.37 -4.82 6.03
N GLY A 119 0.37 -3.95 5.95
CA GLY A 119 0.16 -3.11 4.77
C GLY A 119 -0.50 -3.82 3.60
N MET A 120 -0.98 -3.01 2.68
CA MET A 120 -1.66 -3.40 1.46
C MET A 120 -1.30 -2.46 0.32
N THR A 121 -1.59 -2.91 -0.92
CA THR A 121 -1.41 -2.13 -2.14
C THR A 121 -2.40 -2.56 -3.20
N GLN A 122 -2.38 -1.88 -4.35
CA GLN A 122 -3.15 -2.24 -5.54
C GLN A 122 -2.27 -2.27 -6.79
N ASP A 123 -2.73 -2.98 -7.83
CA ASP A 123 -2.24 -2.82 -9.19
C ASP A 123 -2.93 -1.63 -9.90
N ASP A 124 -2.69 -1.47 -11.20
CA ASP A 124 -3.31 -0.40 -12.00
C ASP A 124 -4.83 -0.54 -12.15
N TYR A 125 -5.38 -1.70 -11.84
CA TYR A 125 -6.79 -2.06 -12.04
C TYR A 125 -7.57 -2.13 -10.74
N GLY A 126 -6.92 -1.81 -9.60
CA GLY A 126 -7.54 -1.84 -8.28
C GLY A 126 -7.63 -3.22 -7.65
N ARG A 127 -6.91 -4.23 -8.18
CA ARG A 127 -6.76 -5.50 -7.48
C ARG A 127 -5.90 -5.30 -6.25
N LEU A 128 -6.41 -5.76 -5.11
CA LEU A 128 -5.71 -5.64 -3.83
C LEU A 128 -4.65 -6.72 -3.69
N PHE A 129 -3.45 -6.30 -3.27
CA PHE A 129 -2.34 -7.17 -2.90
C PHE A 129 -1.96 -6.94 -1.45
N TYR A 130 -1.59 -8.01 -0.74
CA TYR A 130 -1.26 -7.99 0.67
C TYR A 130 -0.33 -9.14 1.05
N CYS A 131 0.21 -9.11 2.26
CA CYS A 131 1.09 -10.15 2.79
C CYS A 131 0.66 -10.56 4.20
N TYR A 132 1.14 -11.73 4.58
CA TYR A 132 1.20 -12.20 5.97
C TYR A 132 2.66 -12.50 6.29
N GLU A 133 3.03 -12.56 7.56
CA GLU A 133 4.42 -12.73 8.00
C GLU A 133 5.24 -13.74 7.16
N SER A 134 4.77 -14.98 7.08
CA SER A 134 5.44 -16.08 6.37
C SER A 134 4.88 -16.36 4.98
N SER A 135 3.87 -15.63 4.56
CA SER A 135 3.25 -15.75 3.25
C SER A 135 3.32 -14.40 2.51
N PRO A 136 4.34 -14.23 1.68
CA PRO A 136 4.81 -12.91 1.24
C PRO A 136 3.87 -12.19 0.28
N LEU A 137 3.03 -12.92 -0.45
CA LEU A 137 2.19 -12.29 -1.47
C LEU A 137 0.86 -13.02 -1.64
N HIS A 138 -0.19 -12.24 -1.57
CA HIS A 138 -1.58 -12.61 -1.84
C HIS A 138 -2.22 -11.56 -2.75
N ALA A 139 -3.26 -11.94 -3.46
CA ALA A 139 -4.10 -11.00 -4.19
C ALA A 139 -5.57 -11.40 -4.10
N ASP A 140 -6.47 -10.42 -4.14
CA ASP A 140 -7.89 -10.70 -4.31
C ASP A 140 -8.16 -11.33 -5.69
N LEU A 141 -8.99 -12.36 -5.75
CA LEU A 141 -9.43 -12.98 -7.01
C LEU A 141 -10.39 -12.06 -7.77
N VAL A 142 -11.38 -11.56 -7.05
CA VAL A 142 -12.41 -10.65 -7.56
C VAL A 142 -12.64 -9.53 -6.54
N PRO A 143 -13.25 -8.39 -6.92
CA PRO A 143 -13.65 -7.38 -5.95
C PRO A 143 -14.51 -7.99 -4.84
N SER A 144 -14.11 -7.79 -3.59
CA SER A 144 -14.70 -8.49 -2.44
C SER A 144 -16.20 -8.27 -2.28
N ALA A 145 -16.73 -7.13 -2.74
CA ALA A 145 -18.13 -6.81 -2.69
C ALA A 145 -19.02 -7.86 -3.37
N TYR A 146 -18.56 -8.50 -4.45
CA TYR A 146 -19.32 -9.53 -5.15
C TYR A 146 -19.55 -10.79 -4.34
N ILE A 147 -18.56 -11.16 -3.53
CA ILE A 147 -18.68 -12.33 -2.65
C ILE A 147 -19.35 -11.93 -1.35
N TYR A 148 -18.99 -10.78 -0.78
CA TYR A 148 -19.48 -10.34 0.52
C TYR A 148 -20.99 -10.10 0.55
N ARG A 149 -21.58 -9.60 -0.55
CA ARG A 149 -23.04 -9.41 -0.69
C ARG A 149 -23.83 -10.69 -0.85
N ASN A 150 -23.18 -11.81 -1.16
CA ASN A 150 -23.85 -13.09 -1.30
C ASN A 150 -23.95 -13.79 0.07
N GLU A 151 -25.09 -13.67 0.74
CA GLU A 151 -25.33 -14.24 2.08
C GLU A 151 -25.12 -15.77 2.08
N ASN A 152 -25.42 -16.47 1.00
CA ASN A 152 -25.20 -17.91 0.90
C ASN A 152 -23.72 -18.30 0.86
N PHE A 153 -22.82 -17.36 0.51
CA PHE A 153 -21.38 -17.57 0.45
C PHE A 153 -20.70 -17.31 1.81
N LEU A 154 -21.35 -16.55 2.68
CA LEU A 154 -20.76 -16.09 3.95
C LEU A 154 -20.84 -17.11 5.09
N HIS A 155 -21.61 -18.20 4.91
CA HIS A 155 -21.79 -19.22 5.92
C HIS A 155 -20.94 -20.46 5.60
N GLY A 156 -19.67 -20.44 6.00
CA GLY A 156 -18.82 -21.63 5.98
C GLY A 156 -19.29 -22.67 7.00
N VAL A 157 -18.91 -23.93 6.80
CA VAL A 157 -19.16 -25.02 7.73
C VAL A 157 -18.58 -24.64 9.10
N GLY A 158 -19.47 -24.46 10.10
CA GLY A 158 -19.08 -24.06 11.45
C GLY A 158 -19.54 -22.67 11.90
N GLY A 159 -20.35 -21.95 11.11
CA GLY A 159 -21.01 -20.69 11.53
C GLY A 159 -20.07 -19.48 11.63
N GLY A 160 -18.82 -19.59 11.17
CA GLY A 160 -17.87 -18.49 11.07
C GLY A 160 -17.99 -17.79 9.71
N ARG A 161 -17.90 -16.47 9.68
CA ARG A 161 -17.73 -15.72 8.42
C ARG A 161 -16.51 -16.25 7.69
N LEU A 162 -16.66 -16.59 6.42
CA LEU A 162 -15.56 -17.04 5.57
C LEU A 162 -14.51 -15.94 5.49
N SER A 163 -13.56 -16.03 6.38
CA SER A 163 -12.30 -15.31 6.32
C SER A 163 -11.31 -16.14 5.52
N TYR A 164 -10.22 -15.66 5.07
CA TYR A 164 -9.11 -16.40 4.46
C TYR A 164 -9.47 -17.42 3.35
N GLY A 165 -9.01 -17.21 2.18
CA GLY A 165 -8.87 -18.24 1.17
C GLY A 165 -9.92 -18.28 0.07
N LEU A 166 -11.17 -17.87 0.26
CA LEU A 166 -12.17 -17.90 -0.82
C LEU A 166 -11.96 -16.81 -1.87
N ASN A 167 -11.47 -15.65 -1.46
CA ASN A 167 -11.15 -14.54 -2.38
C ASN A 167 -9.65 -14.24 -2.43
N SER A 168 -8.81 -15.15 -1.97
CA SER A 168 -7.36 -14.91 -1.88
C SER A 168 -6.59 -15.86 -2.79
N TRP A 169 -5.83 -15.28 -3.70
CA TRP A 169 -4.81 -16.01 -4.44
C TRP A 169 -3.51 -16.01 -3.65
N ILE A 170 -3.03 -17.18 -3.27
CA ILE A 170 -1.80 -17.36 -2.49
C ILE A 170 -0.66 -17.77 -3.41
N PHE A 171 0.39 -16.96 -3.47
CA PHE A 171 1.53 -17.19 -4.35
C PHE A 171 2.66 -17.93 -3.64
N TRP A 172 2.47 -19.21 -3.39
CA TRP A 172 3.44 -20.08 -2.69
C TRP A 172 4.82 -20.15 -3.36
N GLY A 173 4.88 -20.00 -4.69
CA GLY A 173 6.13 -20.08 -5.46
C GLY A 173 7.12 -18.95 -5.16
N SER A 174 6.70 -17.88 -4.48
CA SER A 174 7.58 -16.77 -4.10
C SER A 174 8.13 -16.88 -2.67
N LYS A 175 7.87 -17.97 -1.95
CA LYS A 175 8.18 -18.09 -0.53
C LYS A 175 9.68 -18.23 -0.21
N GLU A 176 10.47 -18.84 -1.08
CA GLU A 176 11.92 -19.06 -0.85
C GLU A 176 12.70 -17.76 -1.06
N ILE A 177 13.59 -17.41 -0.12
CA ILE A 177 14.44 -16.20 -0.14
C ILE A 177 15.93 -16.54 -0.17
N TYR A 178 16.76 -15.58 -0.60
CA TYR A 178 18.20 -15.75 -0.77
C TYR A 178 18.98 -14.62 -0.09
N PRO A 179 19.03 -14.61 1.27
CA PRO A 179 19.80 -13.64 2.02
C PRO A 179 21.30 -13.79 1.77
N ILE A 180 22.04 -12.71 1.98
CA ILE A 180 23.52 -12.67 1.87
C ILE A 180 24.21 -12.69 3.23
N ARG A 181 23.46 -12.96 4.30
CA ARG A 181 23.99 -13.11 5.67
C ARG A 181 23.31 -14.27 6.39
N VAL A 182 24.03 -14.80 7.36
CA VAL A 182 23.51 -15.78 8.31
C VAL A 182 22.53 -15.11 9.28
N ALA A 183 21.44 -15.78 9.58
CA ALA A 183 20.41 -15.32 10.50
C ALA A 183 20.29 -16.26 11.71
N PRO A 184 21.26 -16.25 12.64
CA PRO A 184 21.29 -17.20 13.74
C PRO A 184 20.09 -16.98 14.68
N GLY A 185 19.34 -18.05 14.96
CA GLY A 185 18.33 -18.06 16.00
C GLY A 185 17.00 -17.37 15.69
N ILE A 186 16.71 -17.07 14.43
CA ILE A 186 15.47 -16.40 14.04
C ILE A 186 14.26 -17.32 14.09
N THR A 187 14.43 -18.64 14.11
CA THR A 187 13.31 -19.55 13.91
C THR A 187 13.01 -20.43 15.09
N LEU A 188 11.75 -20.67 15.35
CA LEU A 188 11.26 -21.69 16.25
C LEU A 188 11.67 -23.09 15.73
N GLY A 189 12.79 -23.62 16.22
CA GLY A 189 13.28 -24.99 15.93
C GLY A 189 14.11 -25.12 14.66
N GLY A 190 14.69 -24.08 14.10
CA GLY A 190 15.70 -24.14 13.03
C GLY A 190 15.22 -24.63 11.66
N ARG A 191 13.93 -24.87 11.47
CA ARG A 191 13.37 -25.47 10.25
C ARG A 191 13.46 -24.58 9.01
N GLU A 192 13.67 -23.27 9.19
CA GLU A 192 13.65 -22.27 8.11
C GLU A 192 15.05 -21.82 7.73
N LEU A 193 16.09 -22.35 8.37
CA LEU A 193 17.46 -22.10 7.98
C LEU A 193 17.96 -23.18 7.00
N ARG A 194 18.85 -22.77 6.09
CA ARG A 194 19.67 -23.69 5.29
C ARG A 194 20.85 -24.19 6.11
N ASP A 195 21.55 -25.20 5.58
CA ASP A 195 22.74 -25.78 6.23
C ASP A 195 23.85 -24.72 6.44
N ASP A 196 23.91 -23.71 5.60
CA ASP A 196 24.84 -22.58 5.72
C ASP A 196 24.40 -21.51 6.74
N GLY A 197 23.25 -21.71 7.40
CA GLY A 197 22.69 -20.80 8.39
C GLY A 197 21.94 -19.60 7.80
N THR A 198 21.74 -19.55 6.48
CA THR A 198 20.91 -18.51 5.87
C THR A 198 19.42 -18.84 5.98
N LEU A 199 18.59 -17.81 6.10
CA LEU A 199 17.14 -17.96 6.15
C LEU A 199 16.61 -18.49 4.80
N ARG A 200 15.78 -19.54 4.85
CA ARG A 200 15.25 -20.20 3.66
C ARG A 200 14.00 -19.51 3.10
N THR A 201 13.10 -19.10 3.96
CA THR A 201 11.77 -18.60 3.57
C THR A 201 11.44 -17.30 4.28
N PHE A 202 10.46 -16.58 3.76
CA PHE A 202 9.93 -15.41 4.44
C PHE A 202 9.49 -15.74 5.86
N THR A 203 9.81 -14.84 6.79
CA THR A 203 9.40 -14.88 8.19
C THR A 203 8.72 -13.61 8.63
N ILE A 204 9.10 -12.46 8.06
CA ILE A 204 8.58 -11.13 8.40
C ILE A 204 8.34 -10.35 7.10
N ALA A 205 7.53 -10.91 6.20
CA ALA A 205 7.10 -10.17 5.03
C ALA A 205 6.22 -8.97 5.43
N ALA A 206 6.54 -7.79 4.97
CA ALA A 206 5.84 -6.58 5.36
C ALA A 206 5.69 -5.60 4.19
N GLY A 207 4.74 -4.68 4.27
CA GLY A 207 4.60 -3.50 3.42
C GLY A 207 4.73 -3.72 1.92
N VAL A 208 4.06 -4.77 1.40
CA VAL A 208 4.07 -5.09 -0.03
C VAL A 208 3.63 -3.89 -0.87
N SER A 209 4.29 -3.68 -2.02
CA SER A 209 3.87 -2.72 -3.03
C SER A 209 3.95 -3.28 -4.44
N ILE A 210 3.10 -2.77 -5.33
CA ILE A 210 3.23 -2.97 -6.77
C ILE A 210 3.93 -1.74 -7.35
N TYR A 211 5.06 -1.96 -8.01
CA TYR A 211 5.80 -0.86 -8.63
C TYR A 211 5.06 -0.34 -9.86
N ARG A 212 4.55 0.88 -9.76
CA ARG A 212 3.78 1.56 -10.82
C ARG A 212 4.45 2.88 -11.23
N GLY A 213 5.76 2.99 -10.94
CA GLY A 213 6.57 4.15 -11.31
C GLY A 213 7.14 4.05 -12.72
N ASP A 214 7.70 5.14 -13.18
CA ASP A 214 8.30 5.26 -14.51
C ASP A 214 9.83 5.46 -14.47
N GLN A 215 10.44 5.37 -13.29
CA GLN A 215 11.89 5.55 -13.11
C GLN A 215 12.70 4.31 -13.54
N PHE A 216 12.20 3.10 -13.26
CA PHE A 216 12.86 1.85 -13.67
C PHE A 216 12.50 1.44 -15.10
N PRO A 217 13.33 0.57 -15.74
CA PRO A 217 12.99 -0.06 -17.00
C PRO A 217 11.62 -0.73 -16.99
N LYS A 218 10.92 -0.71 -18.14
CA LYS A 218 9.54 -1.20 -18.28
C LYS A 218 9.35 -2.64 -17.76
N LYS A 219 10.36 -3.49 -17.82
CA LYS A 219 10.30 -4.87 -17.28
C LYS A 219 10.04 -4.97 -15.78
N TYR A 220 10.21 -3.89 -15.04
CA TYR A 220 9.92 -3.82 -13.59
C TYR A 220 8.53 -3.23 -13.27
N TYR A 221 7.88 -2.64 -14.28
CA TYR A 221 6.54 -2.10 -14.10
C TYR A 221 5.54 -3.22 -13.79
N GLY A 222 4.70 -3.04 -12.79
CA GLY A 222 3.75 -4.06 -12.31
C GLY A 222 4.38 -5.15 -11.44
N ALA A 223 5.70 -5.09 -11.15
CA ALA A 223 6.34 -6.06 -10.26
C ALA A 223 5.89 -5.87 -8.81
N ALA A 224 5.70 -6.98 -8.08
CA ALA A 224 5.43 -6.94 -6.66
C ALA A 224 6.72 -6.91 -5.85
N ILE A 225 6.84 -5.92 -4.99
CA ILE A 225 7.98 -5.68 -4.12
C ILE A 225 7.60 -6.04 -2.71
N VAL A 226 8.38 -6.94 -2.08
CA VAL A 226 8.10 -7.45 -0.74
C VAL A 226 9.33 -7.28 0.12
N PRO A 227 9.33 -6.33 1.07
CA PRO A 227 10.33 -6.27 2.12
C PRO A 227 10.29 -7.49 3.02
N GLU A 228 11.47 -7.97 3.43
CA GLU A 228 11.65 -9.08 4.39
C GLU A 228 12.66 -8.66 5.45
N ALA A 229 12.14 -8.25 6.59
CA ALA A 229 12.96 -7.70 7.66
C ALA A 229 13.83 -8.75 8.36
N GLY A 230 13.38 -10.01 8.47
CA GLY A 230 14.15 -11.10 9.05
C GLY A 230 15.38 -11.46 8.22
N GLY A 231 15.23 -11.51 6.90
CA GLY A 231 16.28 -11.82 5.94
C GLY A 231 17.14 -10.63 5.53
N ASN A 232 16.86 -9.40 5.99
CA ASN A 232 17.57 -8.17 5.62
C ASN A 232 17.58 -7.93 4.11
N LEU A 233 16.41 -8.03 3.47
CA LEU A 233 16.31 -7.97 2.02
C LEU A 233 14.99 -7.36 1.51
N VAL A 234 14.96 -7.02 0.23
CA VAL A 234 13.75 -6.66 -0.50
C VAL A 234 13.64 -7.52 -1.74
N ARG A 235 12.59 -8.32 -1.81
CA ARG A 235 12.26 -9.19 -2.93
C ARG A 235 11.56 -8.41 -4.04
N LEU A 236 11.95 -8.67 -5.27
CA LEU A 236 11.24 -8.26 -6.48
C LEU A 236 10.64 -9.49 -7.15
N ASN A 237 9.31 -9.56 -7.20
CA ASN A 237 8.58 -10.63 -7.88
C ASN A 237 8.05 -10.12 -9.23
N LYS A 238 8.26 -10.91 -10.27
CA LYS A 238 7.61 -10.72 -11.56
C LYS A 238 6.18 -11.25 -11.46
N LEU A 239 5.21 -10.43 -11.77
CA LEU A 239 3.82 -10.82 -12.00
C LEU A 239 3.60 -11.03 -13.49
N SER A 240 2.93 -12.11 -13.85
CA SER A 240 2.49 -12.39 -15.22
C SER A 240 1.03 -12.79 -15.16
N SER A 241 0.20 -12.25 -16.07
CA SER A 241 -1.21 -12.60 -16.18
C SER A 241 -1.50 -13.31 -17.47
N ASP A 242 -2.35 -14.33 -17.37
CA ASP A 242 -3.00 -15.01 -18.51
C ASP A 242 -4.50 -14.97 -18.26
N GLY A 243 -5.16 -14.00 -18.89
CA GLY A 243 -6.55 -13.66 -18.59
C GLY A 243 -6.71 -13.24 -17.11
N VAL A 244 -7.52 -13.99 -16.37
CA VAL A 244 -7.79 -13.74 -14.94
C VAL A 244 -6.73 -14.33 -14.01
N TYR A 245 -5.89 -15.23 -14.52
CA TYR A 245 -4.88 -15.91 -13.74
C TYR A 245 -3.62 -15.05 -13.61
N ILE A 246 -3.08 -15.01 -12.37
CA ILE A 246 -1.80 -14.38 -12.10
C ILE A 246 -0.82 -15.45 -11.67
N SER A 247 0.37 -15.41 -12.23
CA SER A 247 1.51 -16.20 -11.78
C SER A 247 2.60 -15.27 -11.23
N VAL A 248 3.36 -15.81 -10.28
CA VAL A 248 4.43 -15.09 -9.60
C VAL A 248 5.71 -15.89 -9.66
N SER A 249 6.79 -15.22 -10.01
CA SER A 249 8.14 -15.78 -9.94
C SER A 249 9.10 -14.74 -9.36
N ASN A 250 10.19 -15.21 -8.73
CA ASN A 250 11.30 -14.32 -8.38
C ASN A 250 11.85 -13.72 -9.69
N HIS A 251 12.12 -12.43 -9.68
CA HIS A 251 12.68 -11.75 -10.85
C HIS A 251 14.13 -12.17 -11.13
N PHE A 252 14.86 -12.58 -10.11
CA PHE A 252 16.25 -13.02 -10.19
C PHE A 252 16.37 -14.49 -9.77
N ASP A 253 17.18 -15.25 -10.47
CA ASP A 253 17.47 -16.63 -10.08
C ASP A 253 18.37 -16.66 -8.85
N LYS A 254 17.87 -17.25 -7.75
CA LYS A 254 18.58 -17.43 -6.47
C LYS A 254 19.27 -16.18 -5.95
N LYS A 255 18.69 -15.02 -6.19
CA LYS A 255 19.17 -13.71 -5.73
C LYS A 255 18.01 -12.82 -5.33
N GLU A 256 18.30 -11.83 -4.49
CA GLU A 256 17.35 -10.79 -4.14
C GLU A 256 17.69 -9.48 -4.87
N TRP A 257 16.70 -8.60 -4.99
CA TRP A 257 16.90 -7.29 -5.61
C TRP A 257 17.75 -6.36 -4.75
N VAL A 258 17.41 -6.31 -3.46
CA VAL A 258 18.19 -5.64 -2.42
C VAL A 258 18.46 -6.65 -1.33
N ALA A 259 19.70 -6.74 -0.87
CA ALA A 259 20.07 -7.53 0.29
C ALA A 259 21.22 -6.84 1.01
N SER A 260 21.28 -6.99 2.33
CA SER A 260 22.29 -6.38 3.17
C SER A 260 22.97 -7.40 4.08
N THR A 261 24.27 -7.21 4.32
CA THR A 261 25.02 -7.90 5.36
C THR A 261 24.86 -7.23 6.72
N ASP A 262 24.32 -6.02 6.74
CA ASP A 262 24.00 -5.29 7.98
C ASP A 262 22.75 -5.86 8.64
N GLU A 263 22.91 -6.39 9.83
CA GLU A 263 21.81 -7.00 10.59
C GLU A 263 20.77 -6.00 11.12
N ARG A 264 21.09 -4.71 11.10
CA ARG A 264 20.14 -3.64 11.42
C ARG A 264 19.27 -3.23 10.25
N PHE A 265 19.61 -3.60 9.02
CA PHE A 265 18.74 -3.36 7.86
C PHE A 265 17.43 -4.15 7.99
N ARG A 266 16.33 -3.45 8.30
CA ARG A 266 15.01 -4.02 8.55
C ARG A 266 13.97 -3.30 7.68
N PRO A 267 13.93 -3.60 6.37
CA PRO A 267 12.98 -2.96 5.48
C PRO A 267 11.56 -3.42 5.82
N LEU A 268 10.64 -2.46 5.98
CA LEU A 268 9.26 -2.73 6.44
C LEU A 268 8.19 -2.31 5.45
N ASN A 269 8.46 -1.31 4.62
CA ASN A 269 7.47 -0.79 3.69
C ASN A 269 8.15 -0.27 2.43
N SER A 270 7.43 -0.35 1.32
CA SER A 270 7.88 0.24 0.07
C SER A 270 6.75 0.99 -0.62
N ARG A 271 7.07 2.09 -1.32
CA ARG A 271 6.10 2.89 -2.07
C ARG A 271 6.76 3.52 -3.31
N THR A 272 6.01 3.57 -4.40
CA THR A 272 6.39 4.39 -5.57
C THR A 272 6.22 5.87 -5.23
N GLY A 273 7.25 6.66 -5.48
CA GLY A 273 7.21 8.10 -5.26
C GLY A 273 6.73 8.90 -6.47
N PRO A 274 6.49 10.21 -6.28
CA PRO A 274 6.10 11.12 -7.36
C PRO A 274 7.17 11.26 -8.46
N ASP A 275 8.44 11.09 -8.12
CA ASP A 275 9.60 11.11 -9.01
C ASP A 275 9.80 9.77 -9.77
N GLY A 276 8.92 8.80 -9.54
CA GLY A 276 8.95 7.48 -10.13
C GLY A 276 9.87 6.48 -9.44
N ALA A 277 10.71 6.93 -8.49
CA ALA A 277 11.59 6.07 -7.71
C ALA A 277 10.81 5.20 -6.72
N LEU A 278 11.48 4.19 -6.17
CA LEU A 278 10.95 3.39 -5.07
C LEU A 278 11.53 3.90 -3.74
N TYR A 279 10.66 4.17 -2.80
CA TYR A 279 11.02 4.51 -1.43
C TYR A 279 10.84 3.30 -0.53
N VAL A 280 11.85 2.99 0.29
CA VAL A 280 11.83 1.87 1.23
C VAL A 280 12.10 2.41 2.63
N SER A 281 11.14 2.20 3.52
CA SER A 281 11.35 2.52 4.94
C SER A 281 12.09 1.38 5.63
N ASP A 282 13.15 1.73 6.34
CA ASP A 282 13.98 0.83 7.11
C ASP A 282 13.89 1.23 8.58
N MET A 283 13.42 0.32 9.43
CA MET A 283 13.40 0.54 10.87
C MET A 283 14.81 0.68 11.43
N TYR A 284 15.78 0.09 10.76
CA TYR A 284 17.19 0.03 11.11
C TYR A 284 17.43 -0.30 12.58
N LYS A 285 16.93 -1.44 12.97
CA LYS A 285 16.96 -1.91 14.36
C LYS A 285 17.51 -3.34 14.42
N GLY A 286 18.41 -3.59 15.34
CA GLY A 286 19.00 -4.92 15.49
C GLY A 286 17.97 -5.99 15.83
N ILE A 287 16.94 -5.60 16.61
CA ILE A 287 15.85 -6.47 17.05
C ILE A 287 14.51 -5.88 16.64
N ILE A 288 13.63 -6.76 16.15
CA ILE A 288 12.24 -6.45 15.82
C ILE A 288 11.28 -7.51 16.37
N GLU A 289 11.75 -8.33 17.32
CA GLU A 289 10.97 -9.42 17.89
C GLU A 289 10.10 -8.93 19.06
N HIS A 290 8.90 -9.47 19.17
CA HIS A 290 8.04 -9.23 20.32
C HIS A 290 8.56 -9.99 21.54
N VAL A 291 8.48 -9.37 22.71
CA VAL A 291 9.07 -9.89 23.95
C VAL A 291 8.61 -11.30 24.32
N VAL A 292 7.38 -11.67 23.97
CA VAL A 292 6.83 -13.02 24.25
C VAL A 292 7.48 -14.14 23.42
N PHE A 293 8.13 -13.79 22.30
CA PHE A 293 8.86 -14.72 21.44
C PHE A 293 10.38 -14.65 21.65
N MET A 294 10.85 -13.81 22.61
CA MET A 294 12.25 -13.60 22.91
C MET A 294 12.84 -14.83 23.65
N MET A 295 13.45 -15.72 22.90
CA MET A 295 14.11 -16.90 23.45
C MET A 295 15.45 -16.54 24.09
N PRO A 296 15.94 -17.31 25.10
CA PRO A 296 17.23 -17.06 25.74
C PRO A 296 18.41 -16.98 24.77
N TYR A 297 18.41 -17.82 23.73
CA TYR A 297 19.44 -17.79 22.70
C TYR A 297 19.45 -16.46 21.97
N LEU A 298 18.29 -15.97 21.53
CA LEU A 298 18.16 -14.70 20.83
C LEU A 298 18.60 -13.54 21.74
N ARG A 299 18.17 -13.53 23.00
CA ARG A 299 18.60 -12.55 24.00
C ARG A 299 20.13 -12.49 24.13
N ASN A 300 20.80 -13.64 24.27
CA ASN A 300 22.25 -13.71 24.35
C ASN A 300 22.94 -13.16 23.07
N GLN A 301 22.37 -13.40 21.88
CA GLN A 301 22.90 -12.84 20.63
C GLN A 301 22.78 -11.32 20.59
N ILE A 302 21.67 -10.79 21.07
CA ILE A 302 21.37 -9.37 21.17
C ILE A 302 22.38 -8.68 22.08
N GLU A 303 22.54 -9.16 23.31
CA GLU A 303 23.46 -8.62 24.29
C GLU A 303 24.92 -8.67 23.80
N LYS A 304 25.34 -9.84 23.28
CA LYS A 304 26.69 -10.04 22.74
C LYS A 304 27.06 -9.09 21.61
N ARG A 305 26.08 -8.66 20.82
CA ARG A 305 26.26 -7.84 19.62
C ARG A 305 25.85 -6.39 19.83
N GLY A 306 25.33 -6.02 20.99
CA GLY A 306 24.86 -4.67 21.26
C GLY A 306 23.75 -4.21 20.30
N LEU A 307 22.76 -5.11 20.00
CA LEU A 307 21.75 -4.84 18.98
C LEU A 307 20.60 -3.97 19.47
N GLU A 308 20.46 -3.76 20.78
CA GLU A 308 19.41 -2.94 21.37
C GLU A 308 19.66 -1.43 21.13
N ASP A 309 20.92 -1.03 21.17
CA ASP A 309 21.34 0.36 21.12
C ASP A 309 22.12 0.72 19.83
N PRO A 310 22.06 1.97 19.39
CA PRO A 310 21.13 3.02 19.82
C PRO A 310 19.75 2.87 19.13
N PRO A 311 18.66 3.30 19.81
CA PRO A 311 17.35 3.40 19.18
C PRO A 311 17.27 4.62 18.25
N GLY A 312 16.21 4.68 17.40
CA GLY A 312 15.91 5.88 16.63
C GLY A 312 16.76 6.09 15.37
N LEU A 313 17.38 5.04 14.85
CA LEU A 313 18.21 5.09 13.62
C LEU A 313 17.44 4.83 12.34
N GLY A 314 16.11 4.81 12.38
CA GLY A 314 15.26 4.57 11.20
C GLY A 314 15.61 5.51 10.04
N ARG A 315 15.47 5.02 8.82
CA ARG A 315 15.79 5.76 7.60
C ARG A 315 14.86 5.39 6.44
N ILE A 316 14.86 6.24 5.42
CA ILE A 316 14.12 6.00 4.18
C ILE A 316 15.14 5.99 3.04
N TYR A 317 15.21 4.88 2.33
CA TYR A 317 16.02 4.78 1.12
C TYR A 317 15.19 5.14 -0.10
N ARG A 318 15.78 5.88 -1.02
CA ARG A 318 15.25 6.11 -2.36
C ARG A 318 16.05 5.28 -3.36
N ILE A 319 15.42 4.28 -3.95
CA ILE A 319 16.03 3.41 -4.96
C ILE A 319 15.66 3.96 -6.34
N ARG A 320 16.67 4.23 -7.17
CA ARG A 320 16.53 4.75 -8.54
C ARG A 320 17.35 3.97 -9.54
N HIS A 321 16.99 4.05 -10.80
CA HIS A 321 17.79 3.52 -11.91
C HIS A 321 18.87 4.54 -12.28
N GLU A 322 20.13 4.13 -12.26
CA GLU A 322 21.27 5.03 -12.47
C GLU A 322 21.25 5.72 -13.86
N GLY A 323 20.87 4.98 -14.90
CA GLY A 323 20.81 5.49 -16.27
C GLY A 323 19.62 6.40 -16.60
N LYS A 324 18.81 6.80 -15.62
CA LYS A 324 17.63 7.64 -15.84
C LYS A 324 17.54 8.74 -14.77
N PRO A 325 17.38 10.01 -15.16
CA PRO A 325 17.16 11.08 -14.20
C PRO A 325 15.85 10.84 -13.43
N LEU A 326 15.80 11.31 -12.19
CA LEU A 326 14.55 11.30 -11.41
C LEU A 326 13.48 12.16 -12.09
N GLY A 327 12.23 11.74 -11.97
CA GLY A 327 11.09 12.53 -12.38
C GLY A 327 10.94 13.78 -11.51
N LYS A 328 10.16 14.74 -11.99
CA LYS A 328 9.84 15.94 -11.20
C LYS A 328 8.88 15.58 -10.06
N VAL A 329 9.12 16.14 -8.89
CA VAL A 329 8.18 16.10 -7.78
C VAL A 329 7.16 17.23 -7.98
N PRO A 330 5.86 16.94 -8.20
CA PRO A 330 4.87 17.96 -8.45
C PRO A 330 4.30 18.53 -7.16
N LYS A 331 3.88 19.80 -7.20
CA LYS A 331 3.01 20.38 -6.17
C LYS A 331 1.54 20.21 -6.60
N MET A 332 1.04 18.94 -6.59
CA MET A 332 -0.27 18.64 -7.20
C MET A 332 -1.45 19.34 -6.52
N SER A 333 -1.36 19.66 -5.24
CA SER A 333 -2.37 20.45 -4.53
C SER A 333 -2.55 21.89 -5.09
N THR A 334 -1.58 22.38 -5.87
CA THR A 334 -1.64 23.68 -6.53
C THR A 334 -2.11 23.59 -7.99
N HIS A 335 -2.34 22.39 -8.51
CA HIS A 335 -2.80 22.21 -9.88
C HIS A 335 -4.31 22.41 -9.97
N GLY A 336 -4.75 23.21 -10.93
CA GLY A 336 -6.17 23.34 -11.26
C GLY A 336 -6.75 22.02 -11.79
N PRO A 337 -8.11 21.87 -11.74
CA PRO A 337 -8.80 20.64 -12.14
C PRO A 337 -8.47 20.19 -13.57
N ASP A 338 -8.34 21.09 -14.53
CA ASP A 338 -7.98 20.78 -15.93
C ASP A 338 -6.62 20.05 -16.03
N LYS A 339 -5.65 20.49 -15.24
CA LYS A 339 -4.33 19.88 -15.18
C LYS A 339 -4.35 18.53 -14.48
N LEU A 340 -5.19 18.38 -13.46
CA LEU A 340 -5.40 17.10 -12.78
C LEU A 340 -6.01 16.06 -13.73
N VAL A 341 -6.97 16.44 -14.58
CA VAL A 341 -7.52 15.54 -15.62
C VAL A 341 -6.42 15.03 -16.55
N GLN A 342 -5.48 15.88 -16.98
CA GLN A 342 -4.35 15.46 -17.80
C GLN A 342 -3.46 14.42 -17.09
N HIS A 343 -3.29 14.56 -15.77
CA HIS A 343 -2.48 13.64 -14.99
C HIS A 343 -3.09 12.23 -14.83
N LEU A 344 -4.37 12.04 -15.11
CA LEU A 344 -5.00 10.71 -15.10
C LEU A 344 -4.40 9.74 -16.15
N SER A 345 -3.67 10.26 -17.14
CA SER A 345 -2.97 9.45 -18.15
C SER A 345 -1.45 9.37 -17.93
N HIS A 346 -0.94 9.84 -16.79
CA HIS A 346 0.50 9.88 -16.52
C HIS A 346 1.09 8.46 -16.41
N PRO A 347 2.31 8.17 -16.90
CA PRO A 347 2.93 6.84 -16.81
C PRO A 347 3.15 6.39 -15.36
N ASN A 348 3.45 7.28 -14.43
CA ASN A 348 3.61 6.98 -13.02
C ASN A 348 2.24 6.90 -12.32
N GLY A 349 1.95 5.74 -11.70
CA GLY A 349 0.70 5.47 -10.97
C GLY A 349 0.44 6.45 -9.82
N TRP A 350 1.48 6.92 -9.13
CA TRP A 350 1.34 7.90 -8.06
C TRP A 350 0.64 9.18 -8.54
N TRP A 351 0.96 9.64 -9.77
CA TRP A 351 0.33 10.82 -10.34
C TRP A 351 -1.14 10.58 -10.67
N ARG A 352 -1.46 9.41 -11.25
CA ARG A 352 -2.85 9.07 -11.60
C ARG A 352 -3.72 8.98 -10.36
N ASP A 353 -3.28 8.21 -9.35
CA ASP A 353 -4.00 8.01 -8.09
C ASP A 353 -4.21 9.33 -7.35
N THR A 354 -3.17 10.17 -7.28
CA THR A 354 -3.25 11.47 -6.61
C THR A 354 -4.18 12.43 -7.36
N ALA A 355 -4.11 12.47 -8.70
CA ALA A 355 -4.99 13.33 -9.51
C ALA A 355 -6.46 12.93 -9.37
N GLN A 356 -6.76 11.62 -9.44
CA GLN A 356 -8.11 11.11 -9.22
C GLN A 356 -8.63 11.52 -7.84
N ARG A 357 -7.85 11.23 -6.79
CA ARG A 357 -8.22 11.58 -5.41
C ARG A 357 -8.53 13.08 -5.28
N LEU A 358 -7.66 13.95 -5.77
CA LEU A 358 -7.85 15.41 -5.68
C LEU A 358 -9.09 15.90 -6.46
N LEU A 359 -9.37 15.32 -7.63
CA LEU A 359 -10.58 15.64 -8.42
C LEU A 359 -11.85 15.21 -7.69
N VAL A 360 -11.85 14.02 -7.08
CA VAL A 360 -12.99 13.51 -6.32
C VAL A 360 -13.21 14.30 -5.04
N GLU A 361 -12.17 14.59 -4.28
CA GLU A 361 -12.23 15.39 -3.04
C GLU A 361 -12.71 16.82 -3.31
N ALA A 362 -12.28 17.42 -4.42
CA ALA A 362 -12.72 18.73 -4.85
C ALA A 362 -14.16 18.75 -5.44
N LYS A 363 -14.79 17.57 -5.61
CA LYS A 363 -16.09 17.43 -6.30
C LYS A 363 -16.08 18.16 -7.65
N ALA A 364 -15.04 17.95 -8.47
CA ALA A 364 -14.75 18.69 -9.70
C ALA A 364 -15.78 18.42 -10.81
N VAL A 365 -17.06 18.73 -10.56
CA VAL A 365 -18.19 18.45 -11.46
C VAL A 365 -18.13 19.26 -12.76
N ASP A 366 -17.46 20.38 -12.77
CA ASP A 366 -17.14 21.20 -13.95
C ASP A 366 -16.25 20.46 -14.95
N GLN A 367 -15.50 19.45 -14.48
CA GLN A 367 -14.65 18.59 -15.31
C GLN A 367 -15.38 17.39 -15.93
N SER A 368 -16.70 17.28 -15.78
CA SER A 368 -17.46 16.13 -16.30
C SER A 368 -17.23 15.89 -17.79
N LYS A 369 -17.30 16.93 -18.63
CA LYS A 369 -17.09 16.80 -20.09
C LYS A 369 -15.66 16.38 -20.45
N PRO A 370 -14.57 17.00 -19.94
CA PRO A 370 -13.22 16.52 -20.15
C PRO A 370 -13.01 15.06 -19.68
N LEU A 371 -13.57 14.67 -18.54
CA LEU A 371 -13.50 13.32 -18.01
C LEU A 371 -14.26 12.32 -18.89
N GLN A 372 -15.47 12.63 -19.35
CA GLN A 372 -16.23 11.81 -20.30
C GLN A 372 -15.45 11.60 -21.60
N LYS A 373 -14.87 12.68 -22.15
CA LYS A 373 -14.01 12.58 -23.33
C LYS A 373 -12.80 11.69 -23.08
N LEU A 374 -12.12 11.84 -21.92
CA LEU A 374 -10.98 11.00 -21.58
C LEU A 374 -11.41 9.53 -21.43
N ALA A 375 -12.54 9.25 -20.77
CA ALA A 375 -13.06 7.90 -20.56
C ALA A 375 -13.39 7.16 -21.87
N THR A 376 -13.83 7.89 -22.90
CA THR A 376 -14.30 7.28 -24.16
C THR A 376 -13.33 7.38 -25.33
N GLU A 377 -12.41 8.36 -25.33
CA GLU A 377 -11.52 8.67 -26.45
C GLU A 377 -10.03 8.72 -26.05
N GLY A 378 -9.72 8.55 -24.77
CA GLY A 378 -8.35 8.59 -24.27
C GLY A 378 -7.50 7.48 -24.90
N LYS A 379 -6.30 7.80 -25.40
CA LYS A 379 -5.38 6.84 -26.01
C LYS A 379 -4.82 5.83 -25.00
N ASN A 380 -4.64 6.26 -23.74
CA ASN A 380 -4.10 5.43 -22.67
C ASN A 380 -5.25 4.73 -21.92
N PRO A 381 -5.32 3.39 -21.93
CA PRO A 381 -6.39 2.66 -21.24
C PRO A 381 -6.41 2.95 -19.73
N LEU A 382 -5.26 3.19 -19.09
CA LEU A 382 -5.21 3.58 -17.69
C LEU A 382 -5.83 4.96 -17.46
N GLY A 383 -5.66 5.88 -18.42
CA GLY A 383 -6.33 7.18 -18.37
C GLY A 383 -7.86 7.05 -18.48
N ARG A 384 -8.35 6.18 -19.39
CA ARG A 384 -9.79 5.89 -19.52
C ARG A 384 -10.35 5.29 -18.23
N LEU A 385 -9.63 4.35 -17.64
CA LEU A 385 -10.01 3.67 -16.40
C LEU A 385 -10.07 4.65 -15.22
N HIS A 386 -9.05 5.49 -15.04
CA HIS A 386 -9.06 6.53 -13.99
C HIS A 386 -10.16 7.57 -14.21
N ALA A 387 -10.48 7.91 -15.47
CA ALA A 387 -11.58 8.84 -15.79
C ALA A 387 -12.95 8.26 -15.41
N LEU A 388 -13.19 6.95 -15.66
CA LEU A 388 -14.42 6.26 -15.23
C LEU A 388 -14.60 6.33 -13.71
N TRP A 389 -13.55 6.00 -12.95
CA TRP A 389 -13.60 6.05 -11.49
C TRP A 389 -13.69 7.49 -10.95
N THR A 390 -13.09 8.46 -11.66
CA THR A 390 -13.24 9.88 -11.28
C THR A 390 -14.68 10.33 -11.48
N LEU A 391 -15.30 9.99 -12.63
CA LEU A 391 -16.71 10.28 -12.91
C LEU A 391 -17.65 9.66 -11.88
N GLU A 392 -17.33 8.41 -11.46
CA GLU A 392 -18.04 7.75 -10.35
C GLU A 392 -17.93 8.56 -9.07
N GLY A 393 -16.70 8.92 -8.67
CA GLY A 393 -16.43 9.60 -7.41
C GLY A 393 -17.03 11.00 -7.31
N ILE A 394 -17.15 11.74 -8.44
CA ILE A 394 -17.81 13.06 -8.49
C ILE A 394 -19.33 12.98 -8.78
N GLY A 395 -19.90 11.76 -8.89
CA GLY A 395 -21.33 11.56 -9.16
C GLY A 395 -21.78 12.01 -10.55
N ARG A 396 -20.91 11.89 -11.57
CA ARG A 396 -21.15 12.30 -12.96
C ARG A 396 -20.99 11.18 -13.99
N LEU A 397 -20.93 9.93 -13.51
CA LEU A 397 -20.97 8.76 -14.38
C LEU A 397 -22.42 8.54 -14.83
N ASP A 398 -22.62 8.34 -16.12
CA ASP A 398 -23.92 8.02 -16.72
C ASP A 398 -23.85 6.71 -17.52
N TRP A 399 -25.03 6.15 -17.84
CA TRP A 399 -25.12 4.89 -18.56
C TRP A 399 -24.48 4.92 -19.94
N SER A 400 -24.57 6.02 -20.67
CA SER A 400 -24.02 6.12 -22.03
C SER A 400 -22.49 5.98 -22.04
N ILE A 401 -21.82 6.43 -20.99
CA ILE A 401 -20.37 6.26 -20.82
C ILE A 401 -20.04 4.80 -20.49
N ILE A 402 -20.82 4.16 -19.61
CA ILE A 402 -20.65 2.75 -19.25
C ILE A 402 -20.88 1.85 -20.44
N ASP A 403 -21.97 2.03 -21.17
CA ASP A 403 -22.31 1.28 -22.37
C ASP A 403 -21.16 1.31 -23.39
N ARG A 404 -20.63 2.50 -23.67
CA ARG A 404 -19.46 2.65 -24.53
C ARG A 404 -18.19 2.01 -23.98
N ALA A 405 -17.96 2.07 -22.69
CA ALA A 405 -16.80 1.48 -22.05
C ALA A 405 -16.88 -0.06 -21.97
N MET A 406 -18.07 -0.66 -22.08
CA MET A 406 -18.25 -2.12 -22.20
C MET A 406 -17.73 -2.67 -23.53
N ASP A 407 -17.63 -1.83 -24.56
CA ASP A 407 -17.08 -2.18 -25.87
C ASP A 407 -15.63 -1.72 -26.07
N ASP A 408 -14.94 -1.30 -25.00
CA ASP A 408 -13.56 -0.84 -25.07
C ASP A 408 -12.60 -1.94 -25.54
N ASP A 409 -11.57 -1.57 -26.29
CA ASP A 409 -10.52 -2.51 -26.76
C ASP A 409 -9.76 -3.15 -25.61
N ASP A 410 -9.58 -2.43 -24.50
CA ASP A 410 -8.86 -2.91 -23.31
C ASP A 410 -9.80 -3.73 -22.39
N PRO A 411 -9.46 -5.00 -22.11
CA PRO A 411 -10.33 -5.86 -21.31
C PRO A 411 -10.53 -5.38 -19.88
N MET A 412 -9.58 -4.61 -19.32
CA MET A 412 -9.69 -4.10 -17.94
C MET A 412 -10.59 -2.87 -17.88
N VAL A 413 -10.64 -2.08 -18.94
CA VAL A 413 -11.65 -1.00 -19.07
C VAL A 413 -13.04 -1.59 -19.17
N ARG A 414 -13.24 -2.66 -20.00
CA ARG A 414 -14.52 -3.39 -20.05
C ARG A 414 -14.93 -3.96 -18.70
N ALA A 415 -14.01 -4.64 -18.00
CA ALA A 415 -14.27 -5.19 -16.67
C ALA A 415 -14.64 -4.10 -15.64
N THR A 416 -14.00 -2.93 -15.73
CA THR A 416 -14.33 -1.77 -14.89
C THR A 416 -15.71 -1.23 -15.24
N ALA A 417 -16.09 -1.15 -16.52
CA ALA A 417 -17.42 -0.73 -16.94
C ALA A 417 -18.51 -1.66 -16.40
N VAL A 418 -18.30 -3.00 -16.50
CA VAL A 418 -19.21 -3.99 -15.89
C VAL A 418 -19.34 -3.79 -14.39
N ARG A 419 -18.23 -3.55 -13.67
CA ARG A 419 -18.26 -3.25 -12.22
C ARG A 419 -19.05 -1.99 -11.92
N LEU A 420 -18.85 -0.94 -12.69
CA LEU A 420 -19.52 0.35 -12.50
C LEU A 420 -20.99 0.35 -12.92
N SER A 421 -21.41 -0.57 -13.82
CA SER A 421 -22.79 -0.69 -14.27
C SER A 421 -23.78 -1.11 -13.16
N GLU A 422 -23.26 -1.73 -12.09
CA GLU A 422 -24.09 -2.12 -10.94
C GLU A 422 -24.84 -0.94 -10.31
N ARG A 423 -24.33 0.27 -10.45
CA ARG A 423 -24.99 1.49 -9.93
C ARG A 423 -26.29 1.85 -10.66
N PHE A 424 -26.50 1.28 -11.83
CA PHE A 424 -27.66 1.53 -12.70
C PHE A 424 -28.65 0.36 -12.69
N ILE A 425 -28.35 -0.69 -11.93
CA ILE A 425 -29.26 -1.82 -11.73
C ILE A 425 -30.08 -1.49 -10.49
N ASP A 426 -31.39 -1.35 -10.67
CA ASP A 426 -32.31 -1.20 -9.54
C ASP A 426 -32.23 -2.46 -8.64
N PRO A 427 -32.15 -2.29 -7.29
CA PRO A 427 -32.07 -3.41 -6.37
C PRO A 427 -33.33 -4.24 -6.29
#